data_2da2a1af78386965144961a663b9a80a
#
_entry.id   2da2a1af78386965144961a663b9a80a
#
_cell.length_a   1.000
_cell.length_b   1.000
_cell.length_c   1.000
_cell.angle_alpha   90.00
_cell.angle_beta   90.00
_cell.angle_gamma   90.00
#
_symmetry.space_group_name_H-M   'P 1'
#
loop_
_entity.id
_entity.type
_entity.pdbx_description
1 polymer ?
#
loop_
_entity_poly.entity_id
_entity_poly.type
_entity_poly.pdbx_seq_one_letter_code
_entity_poly.pdbx_strand_id
1 'polypeptide(L)'
;MGGQNGRVLLSEIAEVSRVVATTGARLAKIEALAGALREAGPFEVPIAVAYLSGELPQRQIGVGWAALRDGFTPADTPTLTLSEVDSGFSAIGAVSGKGSTAARRALVGELFGRATADEQRFLVGLLSGELRQGALEGVMTEAVARAAAVPVAEVRRAVMLRGSLGAVAAAALAGGSAALAAFGLEVGRPVISSSVLVNSRTEPPET
;
A
#
# COMPACT_ATOMS: atom_id res chain seq x y z
N MET A 1 23.13 14.40 -12.55
CA MET A 1 23.70 13.05 -12.35
C MET A 1 22.53 12.11 -12.11
N GLY A 2 22.30 11.21 -13.04
CA GLY A 2 21.72 9.90 -12.99
C GLY A 2 20.45 9.70 -12.19
N GLY A 3 19.26 10.02 -12.77
CA GLY A 3 18.04 9.35 -12.39
C GLY A 3 18.16 7.89 -12.80
N GLN A 4 18.50 7.02 -11.88
CA GLN A 4 18.24 5.60 -12.05
C GLN A 4 16.72 5.47 -12.12
N ASN A 5 16.22 4.85 -13.18
CA ASN A 5 14.85 4.39 -13.30
C ASN A 5 14.51 3.65 -11.99
N GLY A 6 13.76 4.30 -11.08
CA GLY A 6 13.45 3.77 -9.76
C GLY A 6 12.64 2.49 -9.89
N ARG A 7 13.32 1.37 -9.86
CA ARG A 7 12.74 0.06 -9.63
C ARG A 7 13.05 -0.29 -8.19
N VAL A 8 12.08 -0.10 -7.32
CA VAL A 8 12.19 -0.51 -5.92
C VAL A 8 12.03 -2.02 -5.84
N LEU A 9 12.95 -2.68 -5.16
CA LEU A 9 12.82 -4.10 -4.87
C LEU A 9 11.82 -4.34 -3.74
N LEU A 10 11.10 -5.45 -3.80
CA LEU A 10 10.20 -5.86 -2.74
C LEU A 10 10.94 -6.02 -1.40
N SER A 11 12.19 -6.51 -1.44
CA SER A 11 13.04 -6.65 -0.27
C SER A 11 13.29 -5.34 0.47
N GLU A 12 13.41 -4.22 -0.24
CA GLU A 12 13.59 -2.89 0.36
C GLU A 12 12.31 -2.48 1.10
N ILE A 13 11.15 -2.71 0.52
CA ILE A 13 9.84 -2.45 1.16
C ILE A 13 9.62 -3.36 2.37
N ALA A 14 9.95 -4.65 2.26
CA ALA A 14 9.85 -5.61 3.36
C ALA A 14 10.75 -5.21 4.54
N GLU A 15 11.97 -4.75 4.27
CA GLU A 15 12.89 -4.27 5.30
C GLU A 15 12.38 -3.00 5.98
N VAL A 16 11.89 -2.02 5.22
CA VAL A 16 11.28 -0.80 5.78
C VAL A 16 10.08 -1.15 6.65
N SER A 17 9.21 -2.06 6.20
CA SER A 17 8.08 -2.54 7.00
C SER A 17 8.54 -3.17 8.31
N ARG A 18 9.60 -4.00 8.28
CA ARG A 18 10.20 -4.62 9.47
C ARG A 18 10.76 -3.57 10.44
N VAL A 19 11.49 -2.57 9.93
CA VAL A 19 12.04 -1.47 10.73
C VAL A 19 10.90 -0.69 11.41
N VAL A 20 9.84 -0.38 10.68
CA VAL A 20 8.66 0.34 11.20
C VAL A 20 7.94 -0.48 12.28
N ALA A 21 7.85 -1.81 12.12
CA ALA A 21 7.22 -2.68 13.09
C ALA A 21 8.02 -2.78 14.40
N THR A 22 9.35 -2.78 14.32
CA THR A 22 10.24 -3.05 15.47
C THR A 22 10.70 -1.79 16.20
N THR A 23 10.65 -0.61 15.59
CA THR A 23 11.05 0.63 16.27
C THR A 23 9.90 1.27 17.05
N GLY A 24 10.18 1.73 18.28
CA GLY A 24 9.23 2.53 19.08
C GLY A 24 9.26 4.03 18.74
N ALA A 25 10.33 4.52 18.12
CA ALA A 25 10.56 5.94 17.89
C ALA A 25 9.78 6.43 16.65
N ARG A 26 8.79 7.32 16.89
CA ARG A 26 7.94 7.87 15.82
C ARG A 26 8.74 8.52 14.69
N LEU A 27 9.74 9.34 15.01
CA LEU A 27 10.56 10.01 14.01
C LEU A 27 11.38 9.03 13.16
N ALA A 28 11.89 7.96 13.75
CA ALA A 28 12.61 6.93 13.00
C ALA A 28 11.68 6.19 12.01
N LYS A 29 10.42 5.94 12.38
CA LYS A 29 9.42 5.40 11.45
C LYS A 29 9.18 6.35 10.28
N ILE A 30 8.98 7.63 10.54
CA ILE A 30 8.75 8.66 9.51
C ILE A 30 9.95 8.73 8.55
N GLU A 31 11.18 8.73 9.07
CA GLU A 31 12.38 8.79 8.21
C GLU A 31 12.53 7.52 7.35
N ALA A 32 12.32 6.34 7.91
CA ALA A 32 12.40 5.10 7.15
C ALA A 32 11.37 5.06 6.01
N LEU A 33 10.12 5.42 6.29
CA LEU A 33 9.06 5.50 5.28
C LEU A 33 9.36 6.59 4.24
N ALA A 34 9.78 7.79 4.67
CA ALA A 34 10.11 8.88 3.77
C ALA A 34 11.28 8.53 2.85
N GLY A 35 12.29 7.81 3.36
CA GLY A 35 13.39 7.28 2.57
C GLY A 35 12.90 6.37 1.44
N ALA A 36 12.10 5.36 1.76
CA ALA A 36 11.53 4.44 0.77
C ALA A 36 10.70 5.17 -0.30
N LEU A 37 9.90 6.17 0.10
CA LEU A 37 9.10 6.94 -0.86
C LEU A 37 9.93 7.81 -1.82
N ARG A 38 11.11 8.29 -1.40
CA ARG A 38 12.00 9.07 -2.28
C ARG A 38 12.69 8.19 -3.33
N GLU A 39 12.96 6.93 -3.01
CA GLU A 39 13.58 5.97 -3.93
C GLU A 39 12.55 5.39 -4.92
N ALA A 40 11.26 5.40 -4.56
CA ALA A 40 10.20 4.90 -5.41
C ALA A 40 9.97 5.78 -6.65
N GLY A 41 9.86 5.13 -7.80
CA GLY A 41 9.47 5.79 -9.04
C GLY A 41 8.02 6.33 -8.98
N PRO A 42 7.65 7.29 -9.83
CA PRO A 42 6.33 7.95 -9.77
C PRO A 42 5.13 6.97 -9.81
N PHE A 43 5.28 5.87 -10.54
CA PHE A 43 4.25 4.82 -10.63
C PHE A 43 4.28 3.85 -9.44
N GLU A 44 5.39 3.74 -8.73
CA GLU A 44 5.57 2.86 -7.59
C GLU A 44 5.17 3.51 -6.25
N VAL A 45 5.21 4.85 -6.17
CA VAL A 45 4.84 5.58 -4.95
C VAL A 45 3.46 5.19 -4.40
N PRO A 46 2.37 5.12 -5.20
CA PRO A 46 1.07 4.70 -4.68
C PRO A 46 1.07 3.27 -4.14
N ILE A 47 1.82 2.37 -4.79
CA ILE A 47 1.96 0.96 -4.38
C ILE A 47 2.75 0.88 -3.07
N ALA A 48 3.88 1.60 -2.98
CA ALA A 48 4.71 1.66 -1.78
C ALA A 48 3.92 2.18 -0.57
N VAL A 49 3.14 3.26 -0.76
CA VAL A 49 2.25 3.79 0.28
C VAL A 49 1.25 2.74 0.73
N ALA A 50 0.56 2.06 -0.20
CA ALA A 50 -0.42 1.02 0.14
C ALA A 50 0.24 -0.13 0.90
N TYR A 51 1.31 -0.71 0.38
CA TYR A 51 1.98 -1.88 0.97
C TYR A 51 2.57 -1.57 2.34
N LEU A 52 3.23 -0.43 2.51
CA LEU A 52 3.77 0.01 3.80
C LEU A 52 2.66 0.41 4.80
N SER A 53 1.46 0.70 4.33
CA SER A 53 0.26 0.89 5.17
C SER A 53 -0.48 -0.44 5.47
N GLY A 54 0.00 -1.57 4.95
CA GLY A 54 -0.64 -2.88 5.08
C GLY A 54 -1.89 -3.03 4.23
N GLU A 55 -2.00 -2.29 3.13
CA GLU A 55 -3.14 -2.29 2.24
C GLU A 55 -2.79 -2.86 0.86
N LEU A 56 -3.76 -3.54 0.25
CA LEU A 56 -3.67 -4.00 -1.13
C LEU A 56 -4.46 -3.04 -2.03
N PRO A 57 -3.85 -2.45 -3.08
CA PRO A 57 -4.59 -1.66 -4.08
C PRO A 57 -5.75 -2.44 -4.70
N GLN A 58 -5.60 -3.75 -4.88
CA GLN A 58 -6.60 -4.67 -5.43
C GLN A 58 -7.73 -5.01 -4.43
N ARG A 59 -7.66 -4.58 -3.18
CA ARG A 59 -8.56 -4.88 -2.06
C ARG A 59 -8.60 -6.36 -1.69
N GLN A 60 -9.20 -7.21 -2.53
CA GLN A 60 -9.26 -8.67 -2.36
C GLN A 60 -8.89 -9.37 -3.65
N ILE A 61 -7.94 -10.29 -3.57
CA ILE A 61 -7.47 -11.08 -4.73
C ILE A 61 -7.93 -12.53 -4.71
N GLY A 62 -8.81 -12.88 -3.75
CA GLY A 62 -9.38 -14.21 -3.65
C GLY A 62 -8.38 -15.30 -3.23
N VAL A 63 -7.29 -14.93 -2.59
CA VAL A 63 -6.31 -15.86 -1.98
C VAL A 63 -6.70 -16.10 -0.54
N GLY A 64 -7.13 -17.31 -0.22
CA GLY A 64 -7.44 -17.71 1.15
C GLY A 64 -6.19 -18.17 1.90
N TRP A 65 -6.25 -18.14 3.22
CA TRP A 65 -5.18 -18.59 4.12
C TRP A 65 -4.66 -20.00 3.81
N ALA A 66 -5.54 -20.91 3.37
CA ALA A 66 -5.15 -22.29 3.00
C ALA A 66 -4.11 -22.32 1.85
N ALA A 67 -4.16 -21.37 0.93
CA ALA A 67 -3.20 -21.29 -0.18
C ALA A 67 -1.80 -20.80 0.25
N LEU A 68 -1.71 -20.14 1.40
CA LEU A 68 -0.46 -19.59 1.94
C LEU A 68 0.18 -20.50 2.98
N ARG A 69 -0.61 -21.40 3.62
CA ARG A 69 -0.17 -22.24 4.73
C ARG A 69 0.84 -23.33 4.35
N ASP A 70 0.75 -23.85 3.13
CA ASP A 70 1.59 -24.98 2.69
C ASP A 70 3.05 -24.56 2.49
N GLY A 71 3.34 -23.25 2.56
CA GLY A 71 4.66 -22.69 2.35
C GLY A 71 5.13 -22.76 0.89
N PHE A 72 6.15 -22.01 0.60
CA PHE A 72 6.80 -22.00 -0.72
C PHE A 72 8.31 -22.05 -0.50
N THR A 73 9.04 -22.75 -1.37
CA THR A 73 10.51 -22.70 -1.35
C THR A 73 10.93 -21.27 -1.68
N PRO A 74 11.61 -20.56 -0.77
CA PRO A 74 12.03 -19.18 -1.04
C PRO A 74 13.18 -19.13 -2.05
N ALA A 75 13.28 -18.03 -2.79
CA ALA A 75 14.45 -17.73 -3.59
C ALA A 75 15.65 -17.31 -2.71
N ASP A 76 16.84 -17.58 -3.18
CA ASP A 76 18.09 -17.23 -2.46
C ASP A 76 18.41 -15.73 -2.53
N THR A 77 18.00 -15.06 -3.61
CA THR A 77 18.32 -13.66 -3.88
C THR A 77 17.07 -12.86 -4.22
N PRO A 78 16.95 -11.61 -3.71
CA PRO A 78 15.83 -10.73 -4.03
C PRO A 78 15.93 -10.24 -5.49
N THR A 79 14.89 -10.49 -6.27
CA THR A 79 14.80 -10.06 -7.67
C THR A 79 13.46 -9.43 -8.02
N LEU A 80 12.46 -9.60 -7.13
CA LEU A 80 11.13 -9.06 -7.35
C LEU A 80 11.13 -7.55 -7.17
N THR A 81 10.62 -6.85 -8.18
CA THR A 81 10.30 -5.42 -8.05
C THR A 81 8.90 -5.22 -7.48
N LEU A 82 8.68 -4.07 -6.87
CA LEU A 82 7.37 -3.68 -6.32
C LEU A 82 6.28 -3.72 -7.41
N SER A 83 6.59 -3.24 -8.61
CA SER A 83 5.68 -3.23 -9.75
C SER A 83 5.34 -4.63 -10.26
N GLU A 84 6.29 -5.58 -10.26
CA GLU A 84 6.03 -6.98 -10.64
C GLU A 84 5.09 -7.65 -9.63
N VAL A 85 5.27 -7.39 -8.34
CA VAL A 85 4.39 -7.94 -7.29
C VAL A 85 2.98 -7.39 -7.43
N ASP A 86 2.82 -6.09 -7.66
CA ASP A 86 1.50 -5.46 -7.84
C ASP A 86 0.78 -6.00 -9.09
N SER A 87 1.52 -6.18 -10.18
CA SER A 87 1.03 -6.81 -11.40
C SER A 87 0.63 -8.26 -11.17
N GLY A 88 1.42 -9.02 -10.40
CA GLY A 88 1.12 -10.39 -10.00
C GLY A 88 -0.18 -10.48 -9.19
N PHE A 89 -0.36 -9.62 -8.19
CA PHE A 89 -1.59 -9.56 -7.42
C PHE A 89 -2.80 -9.15 -8.27
N SER A 90 -2.62 -8.24 -9.20
CA SER A 90 -3.67 -7.86 -10.14
C SER A 90 -4.07 -9.04 -11.05
N ALA A 91 -3.10 -9.80 -11.55
CA ALA A 91 -3.35 -11.01 -12.34
C ALA A 91 -4.09 -12.08 -11.53
N ILE A 92 -3.66 -12.33 -10.28
CA ILE A 92 -4.32 -13.27 -9.35
C ILE A 92 -5.78 -12.84 -9.09
N GLY A 93 -6.01 -11.56 -8.85
CA GLY A 93 -7.34 -11.01 -8.59
C GLY A 93 -8.28 -11.08 -9.80
N ALA A 94 -7.75 -11.00 -11.01
CA ALA A 94 -8.50 -11.07 -12.27
C ALA A 94 -8.98 -12.49 -12.62
N VAL A 95 -8.40 -13.53 -12.01
CA VAL A 95 -8.79 -14.92 -12.30
C VAL A 95 -10.24 -15.17 -11.85
N SER A 96 -11.08 -15.66 -12.75
CA SER A 96 -12.49 -15.96 -12.49
C SER A 96 -12.98 -17.20 -13.25
N GLY A 97 -14.15 -17.70 -12.92
CA GLY A 97 -14.80 -18.83 -13.61
C GLY A 97 -14.33 -20.22 -13.16
N LYS A 98 -14.67 -21.24 -13.94
CA LYS A 98 -14.37 -22.64 -13.64
C LYS A 98 -12.84 -22.87 -13.66
N GLY A 99 -12.30 -23.49 -12.60
CA GLY A 99 -10.87 -23.73 -12.44
C GLY A 99 -10.08 -22.57 -11.84
N SER A 100 -10.74 -21.47 -11.47
CA SER A 100 -10.10 -20.28 -10.92
C SER A 100 -9.26 -20.56 -9.66
N THR A 101 -9.66 -21.51 -8.82
CA THR A 101 -8.91 -21.88 -7.61
C THR A 101 -7.54 -22.46 -7.96
N ALA A 102 -7.47 -23.39 -8.92
CA ALA A 102 -6.22 -23.98 -9.34
C ALA A 102 -5.31 -22.95 -10.05
N ALA A 103 -5.90 -22.12 -10.92
CA ALA A 103 -5.17 -21.06 -11.62
C ALA A 103 -4.60 -20.01 -10.64
N ARG A 104 -5.37 -19.56 -9.64
CA ARG A 104 -4.87 -18.66 -8.59
C ARG A 104 -3.73 -19.29 -7.80
N ARG A 105 -3.88 -20.57 -7.41
CA ARG A 105 -2.83 -21.29 -6.66
C ARG A 105 -1.53 -21.36 -7.46
N ALA A 106 -1.60 -21.59 -8.77
CA ALA A 106 -0.42 -21.60 -9.63
C ALA A 106 0.27 -20.25 -9.69
N LEU A 107 -0.49 -19.15 -9.89
CA LEU A 107 0.05 -17.78 -9.92
C LEU A 107 0.65 -17.37 -8.55
N VAL A 108 0.00 -17.73 -7.45
CA VAL A 108 0.54 -17.51 -6.09
C VAL A 108 1.85 -18.28 -5.93
N GLY A 109 1.89 -19.56 -6.34
CA GLY A 109 3.10 -20.38 -6.28
C GLY A 109 4.25 -19.79 -7.08
N GLU A 110 3.99 -19.29 -8.28
CA GLU A 110 4.99 -18.63 -9.11
C GLU A 110 5.54 -17.36 -8.46
N LEU A 111 4.66 -16.47 -7.98
CA LEU A 111 5.06 -15.24 -7.33
C LEU A 111 5.88 -15.50 -6.05
N PHE A 112 5.37 -16.38 -5.18
CA PHE A 112 6.01 -16.69 -3.92
C PHE A 112 7.32 -17.48 -4.10
N GLY A 113 7.42 -18.34 -5.11
CA GLY A 113 8.66 -19.05 -5.43
C GLY A 113 9.81 -18.15 -5.91
N ARG A 114 9.49 -16.94 -6.38
CA ARG A 114 10.49 -15.92 -6.74
C ARG A 114 10.87 -15.01 -5.55
N ALA A 115 10.09 -15.04 -4.47
CA ALA A 115 10.30 -14.23 -3.29
C ALA A 115 11.28 -14.91 -2.32
N THR A 116 12.16 -14.14 -1.70
CA THR A 116 13.01 -14.59 -0.59
C THR A 116 12.17 -14.88 0.66
N ALA A 117 12.74 -15.53 1.66
CA ALA A 117 12.03 -15.85 2.91
C ALA A 117 11.47 -14.60 3.62
N ASP A 118 12.20 -13.50 3.60
CA ASP A 118 11.75 -12.24 4.22
C ASP A 118 10.65 -11.57 3.40
N GLU A 119 10.77 -11.60 2.08
CA GLU A 119 9.73 -11.12 1.17
C GLU A 119 8.45 -11.96 1.28
N GLN A 120 8.55 -13.29 1.36
CA GLN A 120 7.39 -14.17 1.58
C GLN A 120 6.67 -13.84 2.90
N ARG A 121 7.43 -13.59 3.97
CA ARG A 121 6.89 -13.20 5.27
C ARG A 121 6.13 -11.88 5.20
N PHE A 122 6.69 -10.90 4.50
CA PHE A 122 6.05 -9.62 4.25
C PHE A 122 4.75 -9.79 3.42
N LEU A 123 4.80 -10.56 2.31
CA LEU A 123 3.63 -10.81 1.46
C LEU A 123 2.50 -11.54 2.20
N VAL A 124 2.84 -12.52 3.04
CA VAL A 124 1.85 -13.21 3.90
C VAL A 124 1.19 -12.22 4.85
N GLY A 125 1.97 -11.39 5.56
CA GLY A 125 1.45 -10.37 6.46
C GLY A 125 0.57 -9.33 5.75
N LEU A 126 0.93 -8.96 4.51
CA LEU A 126 0.14 -8.05 3.68
C LEU A 126 -1.21 -8.68 3.28
N LEU A 127 -1.19 -9.94 2.82
CA LEU A 127 -2.38 -10.67 2.39
C LEU A 127 -3.31 -11.04 3.54
N SER A 128 -2.76 -11.37 4.73
CA SER A 128 -3.53 -11.65 5.93
C SER A 128 -4.10 -10.38 6.61
N GLY A 129 -3.60 -9.20 6.24
CA GLY A 129 -3.95 -7.94 6.87
C GLY A 129 -3.26 -7.71 8.23
N GLU A 130 -2.30 -8.54 8.61
CA GLU A 130 -1.54 -8.42 9.87
C GLU A 130 -0.63 -7.18 9.91
N LEU A 131 -0.27 -6.64 8.74
CA LEU A 131 0.53 -5.41 8.63
C LEU A 131 -0.28 -4.14 8.90
N ARG A 132 -1.62 -4.22 8.96
CA ARG A 132 -2.49 -3.07 9.24
C ARG A 132 -2.34 -2.63 10.68
N GLN A 133 -1.62 -1.56 10.89
CA GLN A 133 -1.50 -0.89 12.18
C GLN A 133 -2.21 0.45 12.09
N GLY A 134 -3.38 0.60 12.73
CA GLY A 134 -4.20 1.82 12.68
C GLY A 134 -3.46 3.11 13.09
N ALA A 135 -2.36 2.99 13.87
CA ALA A 135 -1.49 4.12 14.20
C ALA A 135 -0.58 4.57 13.04
N LEU A 136 -0.52 3.80 11.94
CA LEU A 136 0.41 4.06 10.84
C LEU A 136 -0.09 5.14 9.88
N GLU A 137 -1.38 5.38 9.76
CA GLU A 137 -1.94 6.37 8.81
C GLU A 137 -1.39 7.78 9.06
N GLY A 138 -1.37 8.22 10.32
CA GLY A 138 -0.79 9.51 10.67
C GLY A 138 0.73 9.58 10.45
N VAL A 139 1.45 8.47 10.68
CA VAL A 139 2.89 8.37 10.46
C VAL A 139 3.19 8.39 8.95
N MET A 140 2.41 7.67 8.15
CA MET A 140 2.55 7.65 6.68
C MET A 140 2.28 9.03 6.08
N THR A 141 1.25 9.75 6.54
CA THR A 141 0.96 11.12 6.11
C THR A 141 2.14 12.06 6.37
N GLU A 142 2.77 11.96 7.56
CA GLU A 142 3.96 12.74 7.89
C GLU A 142 5.19 12.30 7.07
N ALA A 143 5.31 11.01 6.77
CA ALA A 143 6.38 10.49 5.91
C ALA A 143 6.25 11.01 4.47
N VAL A 144 5.04 11.08 3.92
CA VAL A 144 4.78 11.70 2.61
C VAL A 144 5.17 13.17 2.60
N ALA A 145 4.75 13.93 3.61
CA ALA A 145 5.12 15.35 3.76
C ALA A 145 6.65 15.54 3.83
N ARG A 146 7.31 14.66 4.59
CA ARG A 146 8.77 14.64 4.75
C ARG A 146 9.49 14.26 3.46
N ALA A 147 8.99 13.26 2.74
CA ALA A 147 9.55 12.79 1.48
C ALA A 147 9.49 13.87 0.39
N ALA A 148 8.36 14.57 0.30
CA ALA A 148 8.11 15.61 -0.68
C ALA A 148 8.57 17.02 -0.25
N ALA A 149 9.10 17.17 0.98
CA ALA A 149 9.49 18.46 1.57
C ALA A 149 8.35 19.50 1.56
N VAL A 150 7.11 19.07 1.86
CA VAL A 150 5.92 19.93 1.91
C VAL A 150 5.32 19.96 3.34
N PRO A 151 4.54 21.00 3.68
CA PRO A 151 3.83 21.04 4.95
C PRO A 151 2.84 19.88 5.10
N VAL A 152 2.85 19.19 6.27
CA VAL A 152 1.93 18.07 6.53
C VAL A 152 0.45 18.47 6.45
N ALA A 153 0.12 19.72 6.75
CA ALA A 153 -1.24 20.26 6.63
C ALA A 153 -1.75 20.22 5.17
N GLU A 154 -0.87 20.48 4.19
CA GLU A 154 -1.22 20.41 2.77
C GLU A 154 -1.50 18.97 2.34
N VAL A 155 -0.69 18.00 2.80
CA VAL A 155 -0.93 16.58 2.54
C VAL A 155 -2.27 16.14 3.12
N ARG A 156 -2.56 16.49 4.38
CA ARG A 156 -3.85 16.16 5.04
C ARG A 156 -5.03 16.74 4.28
N ARG A 157 -4.96 18.03 3.89
CA ARG A 157 -6.00 18.68 3.09
C ARG A 157 -6.19 17.96 1.75
N ALA A 158 -5.11 17.63 1.05
CA ALA A 158 -5.17 16.94 -0.24
C ALA A 158 -5.80 15.54 -0.10
N VAL A 159 -5.47 14.79 0.96
CA VAL A 159 -6.08 13.47 1.24
C VAL A 159 -7.58 13.59 1.51
N MET A 160 -8.02 14.59 2.28
CA MET A 160 -9.45 14.84 2.50
C MET A 160 -10.21 15.09 1.19
N LEU A 161 -9.60 15.80 0.25
CA LEU A 161 -10.22 16.12 -1.04
C LEU A 161 -10.15 14.97 -2.03
N ARG A 162 -9.06 14.22 -2.07
CA ARG A 162 -8.81 13.15 -3.05
C ARG A 162 -9.24 11.77 -2.58
N GLY A 163 -9.27 11.52 -1.26
CA GLY A 163 -9.65 10.23 -0.67
C GLY A 163 -8.59 9.12 -0.85
N SER A 164 -7.37 9.42 -1.30
CA SER A 164 -6.30 8.45 -1.54
C SER A 164 -4.93 9.04 -1.19
N LEU A 165 -4.31 8.53 -0.12
CA LEU A 165 -2.97 8.95 0.29
C LEU A 165 -1.92 8.60 -0.76
N GLY A 166 -2.04 7.45 -1.44
CA GLY A 166 -1.10 7.04 -2.49
C GLY A 166 -1.09 8.02 -3.68
N ALA A 167 -2.28 8.46 -4.15
CA ALA A 167 -2.38 9.46 -5.22
C ALA A 167 -1.83 10.83 -4.79
N VAL A 168 -2.08 11.23 -3.54
CA VAL A 168 -1.56 12.46 -2.96
C VAL A 168 -0.04 12.40 -2.83
N ALA A 169 0.52 11.26 -2.40
CA ALA A 169 1.95 11.06 -2.29
C ALA A 169 2.65 11.17 -3.66
N ALA A 170 2.10 10.54 -4.69
CA ALA A 170 2.64 10.64 -6.06
C ALA A 170 2.65 12.09 -6.55
N ALA A 171 1.56 12.83 -6.35
CA ALA A 171 1.47 14.24 -6.74
C ALA A 171 2.44 15.11 -5.93
N ALA A 172 2.55 14.89 -4.62
CA ALA A 172 3.44 15.65 -3.74
C ALA A 172 4.91 15.48 -4.14
N LEU A 173 5.32 14.23 -4.41
CA LEU A 173 6.70 13.92 -4.83
C LEU A 173 7.02 14.43 -6.23
N ALA A 174 6.04 14.48 -7.14
CA ALA A 174 6.23 14.97 -8.49
C ALA A 174 6.25 16.50 -8.59
N GLY A 175 5.42 17.22 -7.82
CA GLY A 175 5.23 18.65 -7.99
C GLY A 175 5.07 19.46 -6.70
N GLY A 176 5.36 18.88 -5.55
CA GLY A 176 5.35 19.56 -4.25
C GLY A 176 4.01 20.21 -3.90
N SER A 177 4.08 21.34 -3.18
CA SER A 177 2.90 22.12 -2.76
C SER A 177 2.04 22.60 -3.93
N ALA A 178 2.63 22.90 -5.09
CA ALA A 178 1.88 23.34 -6.26
C ALA A 178 0.93 22.22 -6.77
N ALA A 179 1.41 20.98 -6.84
CA ALA A 179 0.57 19.86 -7.24
C ALA A 179 -0.52 19.56 -6.21
N LEU A 180 -0.22 19.70 -4.90
CA LEU A 180 -1.20 19.52 -3.84
C LEU A 180 -2.29 20.63 -3.84
N ALA A 181 -1.93 21.85 -4.19
CA ALA A 181 -2.88 22.97 -4.31
C ALA A 181 -3.87 22.76 -5.46
N ALA A 182 -3.49 22.02 -6.50
CA ALA A 182 -4.37 21.70 -7.63
C ALA A 182 -5.52 20.75 -7.27
N PHE A 183 -5.45 20.03 -6.15
CA PHE A 183 -6.58 19.22 -5.67
C PHE A 183 -7.69 20.15 -5.14
N GLY A 184 -8.79 20.18 -5.87
CA GLY A 184 -10.03 20.87 -5.50
C GLY A 184 -11.12 19.90 -5.06
N LEU A 185 -12.25 20.45 -4.59
CA LEU A 185 -13.47 19.68 -4.36
C LEU A 185 -14.04 19.25 -5.74
N GLU A 186 -14.05 17.97 -6.02
CA GLU A 186 -14.82 17.43 -7.14
C GLU A 186 -16.30 17.40 -6.73
N VAL A 187 -17.14 18.11 -7.45
CA VAL A 187 -18.61 18.11 -7.22
C VAL A 187 -19.13 16.70 -7.46
N GLY A 188 -19.73 16.08 -6.40
CA GLY A 188 -20.31 14.75 -6.46
C GLY A 188 -19.49 13.61 -5.81
N ARG A 189 -18.29 13.88 -5.26
CA ARG A 189 -17.59 12.93 -4.39
C ARG A 189 -17.96 13.19 -2.93
N PRO A 190 -18.41 12.16 -2.17
CA PRO A 190 -18.59 12.31 -0.73
C PRO A 190 -17.24 12.53 -0.07
N VAL A 191 -17.12 13.59 0.73
CA VAL A 191 -15.98 13.80 1.62
C VAL A 191 -16.08 12.75 2.72
N ILE A 192 -15.13 11.81 2.79
CA ILE A 192 -15.10 10.82 3.87
C ILE A 192 -14.61 11.55 5.12
N SER A 193 -15.54 12.01 5.93
CA SER A 193 -15.26 12.44 7.29
C SER A 193 -15.13 11.18 8.15
N SER A 194 -13.98 10.99 8.80
CA SER A 194 -13.69 9.85 9.70
C SER A 194 -14.47 9.90 11.02
N SER A 195 -15.63 10.47 11.08
CA SER A 195 -16.49 10.42 12.26
C SER A 195 -17.95 10.34 11.84
N VAL A 196 -18.58 9.30 12.40
CA VAL A 196 -19.99 9.01 12.47
C VAL A 196 -20.47 7.87 11.54
N LEU A 197 -20.27 6.65 12.01
CA LEU A 197 -21.26 5.59 11.89
C LEU A 197 -22.43 5.93 12.82
N VAL A 198 -23.35 6.78 12.39
CA VAL A 198 -24.68 6.85 13.01
C VAL A 198 -25.53 5.77 12.36
N ASN A 199 -25.79 4.75 13.15
CA ASN A 199 -26.69 3.65 12.89
C ASN A 199 -28.13 4.18 12.78
N SER A 200 -28.59 4.50 11.57
CA SER A 200 -30.00 4.79 11.32
C SER A 200 -30.74 3.48 11.10
N ARG A 201 -31.15 2.83 12.18
CA ARG A 201 -32.26 1.88 12.13
C ARG A 201 -33.52 2.66 11.81
N THR A 202 -33.99 2.55 10.60
CA THR A 202 -35.36 2.91 10.21
C THR A 202 -36.25 1.75 10.63
N GLU A 203 -37.10 1.98 11.65
CA GLU A 203 -38.24 1.11 11.94
C GLU A 203 -39.28 1.30 10.84
N PRO A 204 -39.93 0.20 10.37
CA PRO A 204 -41.06 0.32 9.46
C PRO A 204 -42.31 0.78 10.23
N PRO A 205 -43.26 1.52 9.59
CA PRO A 205 -44.47 1.96 10.25
C PRO A 205 -45.42 0.77 10.44
N GLU A 206 -45.92 0.62 11.68
CA GLU A 206 -47.03 -0.27 11.99
C GLU A 206 -48.33 0.28 11.38
N THR A 207 -49.05 -0.59 10.72
CA THR A 207 -50.48 -0.48 10.41
C THR A 207 -51.22 -1.61 11.08
#